data_afd9ec03dcc04db15811cf9d08418791
#
_entry.id   afd9ec03dcc04db15811cf9d08418791
#
_cell.length_a   1.000
_cell.length_b   1.000
_cell.length_c   1.000
_cell.angle_alpha   90.00
_cell.angle_beta   90.00
_cell.angle_gamma   90.00
#
_symmetry.space_group_name_H-M   'P 1'
#
loop_
_entity.id
_entity.type
_entity.pdbx_description
1 polymer ?
#
loop_
_entity_poly.entity_id
_entity_poly.type
_entity_poly.pdbx_seq_one_letter_code
_entity_poly.pdbx_strand_id
1 'polypeptide(L)'
;DGDDAARLAVAYSHPEWLVRRWLERLGPAECEELLRANNEPAPLNVYANPARASREELSGLLSAEGCAVTDGPFDSLAVTLGDKGLAELDAFREGSFVVLDPASTIGPRALAPPAGATVWDLCAGVGGKAAQLSWAVGPGGRVVAVDADGRKLKACAAAAARLGLENIEIRKADILKDELPRADFVFLDVPCTNLGVIRRKPDVKWRVHEEDVAAAAATQEAMLVRVADVLAPGGTVVYNVCSFEPEENERAVQNVLARAPLEHVAPGERFVALSDGRYLRTWPHRHGCNGGFVAVLRRRR
;
A
#
# COMPACT_ATOMS: atom_id res chain seq x y z
N ASP A 1 32.05 3.19 13.76
CA ASP A 1 32.88 2.04 13.77
C ASP A 1 32.26 0.94 12.90
N GLY A 2 33.07 0.38 11.96
CA GLY A 2 32.60 -0.52 10.90
C GLY A 2 32.01 -1.86 11.35
N ASP A 3 31.80 -2.06 12.64
CA ASP A 3 31.34 -3.27 13.26
C ASP A 3 29.84 -3.25 13.65
N ASP A 4 29.23 -2.08 13.78
CA ASP A 4 27.83 -1.99 14.22
C ASP A 4 26.85 -2.56 13.18
N ALA A 5 27.10 -2.37 11.89
CA ALA A 5 26.24 -2.93 10.86
C ALA A 5 26.31 -4.47 10.84
N ALA A 6 27.51 -5.04 10.89
CA ALA A 6 27.70 -6.48 10.94
C ALA A 6 27.11 -7.09 12.24
N ARG A 7 27.34 -6.45 13.40
CA ARG A 7 26.77 -6.87 14.68
C ARG A 7 25.26 -6.88 14.66
N LEU A 8 24.61 -5.81 14.21
CA LEU A 8 23.15 -5.72 14.13
C LEU A 8 22.57 -6.67 13.07
N ALA A 9 23.27 -6.84 11.94
CA ALA A 9 22.88 -7.77 10.88
C ALA A 9 22.75 -9.21 11.42
N VAL A 10 23.73 -9.66 12.21
CA VAL A 10 23.71 -10.98 12.86
C VAL A 10 22.64 -11.02 13.95
N ALA A 11 22.62 -10.03 14.85
CA ALA A 11 21.72 -10.02 16.01
C ALA A 11 20.24 -10.05 15.61
N TYR A 12 19.88 -9.36 14.53
CA TYR A 12 18.51 -9.24 14.03
C TYR A 12 18.23 -10.01 12.73
N SER A 13 19.18 -10.83 12.26
CA SER A 13 19.03 -11.64 11.03
C SER A 13 18.60 -10.82 9.81
N HIS A 14 19.36 -9.78 9.49
CA HIS A 14 19.18 -8.97 8.28
C HIS A 14 20.46 -8.94 7.45
N PRO A 15 20.40 -8.76 6.12
CA PRO A 15 21.57 -8.53 5.28
C PRO A 15 22.36 -7.29 5.73
N GLU A 16 23.67 -7.39 5.81
CA GLU A 16 24.51 -6.29 6.29
C GLU A 16 24.40 -5.01 5.44
N TRP A 17 24.29 -5.16 4.10
CA TRP A 17 24.11 -4.02 3.19
C TRP A 17 22.87 -3.20 3.54
N LEU A 18 21.77 -3.87 3.91
CA LEU A 18 20.51 -3.24 4.25
C LEU A 18 20.59 -2.53 5.62
N VAL A 19 21.21 -3.19 6.60
CA VAL A 19 21.45 -2.59 7.93
C VAL A 19 22.34 -1.35 7.83
N ARG A 20 23.39 -1.38 7.01
CA ARG A 20 24.29 -0.25 6.78
C ARG A 20 23.53 0.97 6.23
N ARG A 21 22.69 0.78 5.23
CA ARG A 21 21.84 1.82 4.66
C ARG A 21 20.87 2.43 5.69
N TRP A 22 20.28 1.60 6.52
CA TRP A 22 19.34 2.06 7.54
C TRP A 22 20.05 2.74 8.71
N LEU A 23 21.22 2.27 9.12
CA LEU A 23 22.07 2.94 10.11
C LEU A 23 22.45 4.38 9.69
N GLU A 24 22.89 4.55 8.46
CA GLU A 24 23.25 5.87 7.90
C GLU A 24 22.06 6.83 7.89
N ARG A 25 20.85 6.32 7.66
CA ARG A 25 19.66 7.15 7.52
C ARG A 25 18.92 7.42 8.82
N LEU A 26 18.83 6.45 9.71
CA LEU A 26 18.02 6.49 10.92
C LEU A 26 18.86 6.69 12.19
N GLY A 27 20.15 6.41 12.11
CA GLY A 27 21.01 6.31 13.28
C GLY A 27 20.83 4.98 14.04
N PRO A 28 21.74 4.68 15.02
CA PRO A 28 21.81 3.35 15.63
C PRO A 28 20.55 2.94 16.38
N ALA A 29 19.99 3.82 17.23
CA ALA A 29 18.85 3.50 18.06
C ALA A 29 17.59 3.17 17.24
N GLU A 30 17.25 4.03 16.31
CA GLU A 30 16.05 3.85 15.49
C GLU A 30 16.21 2.71 14.47
N CYS A 31 17.41 2.50 13.94
CA CYS A 31 17.71 1.34 13.11
C CYS A 31 17.44 0.03 13.89
N GLU A 32 17.91 -0.07 15.11
CA GLU A 32 17.69 -1.24 15.95
C GLU A 32 16.20 -1.49 16.25
N GLU A 33 15.42 -0.43 16.52
CA GLU A 33 13.96 -0.52 16.68
C GLU A 33 13.28 -1.03 15.39
N LEU A 34 13.69 -0.56 14.22
CA LEU A 34 13.18 -1.03 12.94
C LEU A 34 13.50 -2.51 12.71
N LEU A 35 14.75 -2.94 12.96
CA LEU A 35 15.18 -4.33 12.82
C LEU A 35 14.39 -5.26 13.73
N ARG A 36 14.15 -4.85 14.99
CA ARG A 36 13.32 -5.59 15.95
C ARG A 36 11.88 -5.70 15.45
N ALA A 37 11.26 -4.59 15.05
CA ALA A 37 9.90 -4.55 14.55
C ALA A 37 9.70 -5.39 13.28
N ASN A 38 10.70 -5.46 12.40
CA ASN A 38 10.68 -6.32 11.22
C ASN A 38 10.65 -7.82 11.52
N ASN A 39 11.15 -8.24 12.70
CA ASN A 39 11.15 -9.62 13.13
C ASN A 39 9.92 -10.01 13.96
N GLU A 40 9.10 -9.04 14.37
CA GLU A 40 7.86 -9.33 15.08
C GLU A 40 6.77 -9.80 14.10
N PRO A 41 5.95 -10.79 14.50
CA PRO A 41 4.80 -11.21 13.70
C PRO A 41 3.85 -10.03 13.42
N ALA A 42 3.47 -9.85 12.15
CA ALA A 42 2.51 -8.82 11.80
C ALA A 42 1.09 -9.25 12.18
N PRO A 43 0.31 -8.43 12.91
CA PRO A 43 -1.08 -8.73 13.21
C PRO A 43 -1.92 -8.90 11.93
N LEU A 44 -2.91 -9.79 11.97
CA LEU A 44 -3.94 -9.83 10.93
C LEU A 44 -4.85 -8.62 11.10
N ASN A 45 -4.74 -7.65 10.21
CA ASN A 45 -5.59 -6.48 10.25
C ASN A 45 -6.74 -6.59 9.24
N VAL A 46 -7.92 -6.17 9.64
CA VAL A 46 -9.13 -6.19 8.83
C VAL A 46 -9.83 -4.82 8.86
N TYR A 47 -10.53 -4.53 7.79
CA TYR A 47 -11.37 -3.34 7.64
C TYR A 47 -12.79 -3.75 7.29
N ALA A 48 -13.76 -3.20 8.02
CA ALA A 48 -15.16 -3.44 7.75
C ALA A 48 -15.54 -3.01 6.34
N ASN A 49 -16.40 -3.80 5.70
CA ASN A 49 -17.10 -3.41 4.49
C ASN A 49 -18.27 -2.51 4.88
N PRO A 50 -18.25 -1.21 4.56
CA PRO A 50 -19.23 -0.26 5.04
C PRO A 50 -20.65 -0.52 4.50
N ALA A 51 -20.78 -1.35 3.46
CA ALA A 51 -22.08 -1.79 2.94
C ALA A 51 -22.68 -2.98 3.73
N ARG A 52 -21.91 -3.60 4.63
CA ARG A 52 -22.27 -4.82 5.35
C ARG A 52 -22.29 -4.65 6.87
N ALA A 53 -21.30 -3.96 7.41
CA ALA A 53 -21.13 -3.78 8.84
C ALA A 53 -20.33 -2.51 9.16
N SER A 54 -20.65 -1.86 10.26
CA SER A 54 -19.77 -0.90 10.91
C SER A 54 -18.55 -1.64 11.51
N ARG A 55 -17.56 -0.87 11.95
CA ARG A 55 -16.38 -1.41 12.63
C ARG A 55 -16.75 -2.16 13.92
N GLU A 56 -17.67 -1.59 14.68
CA GLU A 56 -18.17 -2.14 15.96
C GLU A 56 -18.95 -3.43 15.74
N GLU A 57 -19.83 -3.46 14.74
CA GLU A 57 -20.58 -4.67 14.36
C GLU A 57 -19.64 -5.78 13.89
N LEU A 58 -18.63 -5.45 13.07
CA LEU A 58 -17.61 -6.41 12.64
C LEU A 58 -16.84 -6.99 13.83
N SER A 59 -16.47 -6.15 14.80
CA SER A 59 -15.80 -6.62 16.03
C SER A 59 -16.69 -7.64 16.78
N GLY A 60 -17.97 -7.37 16.91
CA GLY A 60 -18.94 -8.28 17.52
C GLY A 60 -19.08 -9.60 16.74
N LEU A 61 -19.20 -9.55 15.41
CA LEU A 61 -19.29 -10.73 14.55
C LEU A 61 -18.06 -11.63 14.70
N LEU A 62 -16.86 -11.05 14.61
CA LEU A 62 -15.62 -11.81 14.74
C LEU A 62 -15.44 -12.42 16.14
N SER A 63 -15.82 -11.69 17.20
CA SER A 63 -15.79 -12.20 18.57
C SER A 63 -16.76 -13.36 18.76
N ALA A 64 -17.96 -13.28 18.19
CA ALA A 64 -18.94 -14.37 18.23
C ALA A 64 -18.47 -15.64 17.49
N GLU A 65 -17.60 -15.49 16.51
CA GLU A 65 -16.96 -16.59 15.79
C GLU A 65 -15.72 -17.16 16.49
N GLY A 66 -15.36 -16.63 17.67
CA GLY A 66 -14.26 -17.11 18.51
C GLY A 66 -12.92 -16.43 18.25
N CYS A 67 -12.90 -15.33 17.49
CA CYS A 67 -11.68 -14.53 17.31
C CYS A 67 -11.42 -13.59 18.49
N ALA A 68 -10.16 -13.39 18.85
CA ALA A 68 -9.78 -12.27 19.71
C ALA A 68 -9.60 -11.02 18.84
N VAL A 69 -10.30 -9.94 19.20
CA VAL A 69 -10.32 -8.69 18.41
C VAL A 69 -9.84 -7.54 19.30
N THR A 70 -8.93 -6.73 18.79
CA THR A 70 -8.43 -5.51 19.43
C THR A 70 -8.37 -4.37 18.42
N ASP A 71 -8.22 -3.14 18.90
CA ASP A 71 -8.01 -1.99 18.04
C ASP A 71 -6.64 -2.08 17.34
N GLY A 72 -6.63 -1.81 16.06
CA GLY A 72 -5.43 -1.70 15.25
C GLY A 72 -5.19 -0.26 14.78
N PRO A 73 -4.02 0.00 14.15
CA PRO A 73 -3.71 1.32 13.59
C PRO A 73 -4.70 1.73 12.50
N PHE A 74 -4.95 3.04 12.37
CA PHE A 74 -5.71 3.66 11.27
C PHE A 74 -7.11 3.07 11.06
N ASP A 75 -7.86 2.92 12.16
CA ASP A 75 -9.22 2.38 12.22
C ASP A 75 -9.34 0.89 11.83
N SER A 76 -8.24 0.14 11.76
CA SER A 76 -8.30 -1.31 11.57
C SER A 76 -8.74 -2.03 12.85
N LEU A 77 -9.18 -3.27 12.69
CA LEU A 77 -9.24 -4.25 13.78
C LEU A 77 -8.07 -5.22 13.63
N ALA A 78 -7.33 -5.43 14.69
CA ALA A 78 -6.34 -6.50 14.77
C ALA A 78 -7.02 -7.77 15.27
N VAL A 79 -6.91 -8.85 14.49
CA VAL A 79 -7.64 -10.10 14.73
C VAL A 79 -6.65 -11.23 14.98
N THR A 80 -6.84 -11.96 16.05
CA THR A 80 -6.22 -13.26 16.27
C THR A 80 -7.26 -14.33 15.99
N LEU A 81 -7.04 -15.12 14.96
CA LEU A 81 -7.88 -16.25 14.63
C LEU A 81 -7.69 -17.32 15.75
N GLY A 82 -8.79 -17.91 16.20
CA GLY A 82 -8.74 -19.08 17.07
C GLY A 82 -8.28 -20.33 16.30
N ASP A 83 -8.98 -21.44 16.49
CA ASP A 83 -8.69 -22.69 15.78
C ASP A 83 -9.16 -22.68 14.32
N LYS A 84 -9.89 -21.66 13.90
CA LYS A 84 -10.45 -21.52 12.55
C LYS A 84 -9.45 -20.85 11.58
N GLY A 85 -9.48 -21.29 10.33
CA GLY A 85 -8.88 -20.55 9.23
C GLY A 85 -9.72 -19.34 8.82
N LEU A 86 -9.09 -18.34 8.20
CA LEU A 86 -9.77 -17.13 7.72
C LEU A 86 -10.99 -17.44 6.82
N ALA A 87 -10.86 -18.43 5.93
CA ALA A 87 -11.92 -18.83 5.00
C ALA A 87 -13.08 -19.59 5.68
N GLU A 88 -12.93 -19.96 6.94
CA GLU A 88 -13.97 -20.65 7.72
C GLU A 88 -14.87 -19.66 8.48
N LEU A 89 -14.45 -18.40 8.59
CA LEU A 89 -15.26 -17.36 9.19
C LEU A 89 -16.46 -16.99 8.30
N ASP A 90 -17.65 -16.98 8.85
CA ASP A 90 -18.87 -16.55 8.16
C ASP A 90 -18.76 -15.08 7.75
N ALA A 91 -18.30 -14.22 8.64
CA ALA A 91 -18.06 -12.81 8.36
C ALA A 91 -17.13 -12.60 7.14
N PHE A 92 -16.11 -13.47 6.95
CA PHE A 92 -15.26 -13.42 5.76
C PHE A 92 -16.02 -13.87 4.50
N ARG A 93 -16.70 -15.01 4.55
CA ARG A 93 -17.45 -15.56 3.40
C ARG A 93 -18.55 -14.61 2.93
N GLU A 94 -19.23 -13.98 3.87
CA GLU A 94 -20.28 -12.99 3.59
C GLU A 94 -19.77 -11.63 3.12
N GLY A 95 -18.45 -11.43 3.10
CA GLY A 95 -17.84 -10.18 2.63
C GLY A 95 -17.97 -9.02 3.62
N SER A 96 -18.13 -9.28 4.91
CA SER A 96 -18.24 -8.25 5.94
C SER A 96 -16.95 -7.47 6.15
N PHE A 97 -15.81 -7.96 5.64
CA PHE A 97 -14.53 -7.27 5.76
C PHE A 97 -13.52 -7.62 4.64
N VAL A 98 -12.51 -6.79 4.53
CA VAL A 98 -11.30 -7.03 3.75
C VAL A 98 -10.09 -7.16 4.68
N VAL A 99 -9.19 -8.10 4.37
CA VAL A 99 -7.88 -8.21 5.04
C VAL A 99 -6.92 -7.25 4.37
N LEU A 100 -6.37 -6.32 5.14
CA LEU A 100 -5.47 -5.32 4.60
C LEU A 100 -4.54 -4.79 5.68
N ASP A 101 -3.27 -4.59 5.33
CA ASP A 101 -2.35 -3.90 6.24
C ASP A 101 -2.75 -2.42 6.40
N PRO A 102 -2.69 -1.86 7.61
CA PRO A 102 -3.05 -0.46 7.84
C PRO A 102 -2.31 0.55 6.96
N ALA A 103 -1.02 0.34 6.65
CA ALA A 103 -0.26 1.17 5.73
C ALA A 103 -0.89 1.22 4.32
N SER A 104 -1.51 0.12 3.88
CA SER A 104 -2.15 0.02 2.56
C SER A 104 -3.41 0.86 2.42
N THR A 105 -3.95 1.41 3.52
CA THR A 105 -5.14 2.28 3.48
C THR A 105 -4.79 3.75 3.23
N ILE A 106 -3.54 4.12 3.47
CA ILE A 106 -3.12 5.52 3.44
C ILE A 106 -3.20 6.10 2.03
N GLY A 107 -2.70 5.37 1.03
CA GLY A 107 -2.74 5.80 -0.37
C GLY A 107 -4.16 6.03 -0.92
N PRO A 108 -5.09 5.05 -0.85
CA PRO A 108 -6.47 5.26 -1.26
C PRO A 108 -7.17 6.42 -0.55
N ARG A 109 -6.94 6.58 0.76
CA ARG A 109 -7.44 7.72 1.54
C ARG A 109 -6.81 9.04 1.11
N ALA A 110 -5.54 9.06 0.70
CA ALA A 110 -4.85 10.25 0.24
C ALA A 110 -5.33 10.71 -1.14
N LEU A 111 -5.72 9.79 -2.03
CA LEU A 111 -6.30 10.12 -3.33
C LEU A 111 -7.63 10.86 -3.17
N ALA A 112 -8.45 10.45 -2.19
CA ALA A 112 -9.74 11.06 -1.85
C ALA A 112 -10.59 11.42 -3.07
N PRO A 113 -10.91 10.47 -3.97
CA PRO A 113 -11.70 10.76 -5.14
C PRO A 113 -13.12 11.19 -4.72
N PRO A 114 -13.76 12.12 -5.43
CA PRO A 114 -15.14 12.49 -5.14
C PRO A 114 -16.10 11.32 -5.44
N ALA A 115 -17.24 11.32 -4.76
CA ALA A 115 -18.31 10.37 -5.06
C ALA A 115 -18.71 10.46 -6.54
N GLY A 116 -18.96 9.33 -7.17
CA GLY A 116 -19.28 9.24 -8.60
C GLY A 116 -18.09 9.27 -9.54
N ALA A 117 -16.85 9.46 -9.05
CA ALA A 117 -15.66 9.49 -9.89
C ALA A 117 -15.31 8.14 -10.51
N THR A 118 -14.58 8.18 -11.63
CA THR A 118 -13.87 7.01 -12.14
C THR A 118 -12.41 7.08 -11.68
N VAL A 119 -11.95 6.01 -11.01
CA VAL A 119 -10.56 5.85 -10.55
C VAL A 119 -9.90 4.70 -11.30
N TRP A 120 -8.69 4.93 -11.78
CA TRP A 120 -7.83 3.89 -12.36
C TRP A 120 -6.87 3.41 -11.27
N ASP A 121 -7.06 2.16 -10.82
CA ASP A 121 -6.16 1.47 -9.91
C ASP A 121 -5.15 0.67 -10.75
N LEU A 122 -4.00 1.27 -10.96
CA LEU A 122 -2.92 0.70 -11.74
C LEU A 122 -2.01 -0.15 -10.84
N CYS A 123 -1.74 -1.39 -11.24
CA CYS A 123 -1.13 -2.45 -10.44
C CYS A 123 -2.03 -2.93 -9.29
N ALA A 124 -3.33 -3.13 -9.57
CA ALA A 124 -4.38 -3.44 -8.58
C ALA A 124 -4.13 -4.72 -7.76
N GLY A 125 -3.30 -5.62 -8.25
CA GLY A 125 -2.96 -6.87 -7.56
C GLY A 125 -4.20 -7.71 -7.29
N VAL A 126 -4.39 -8.10 -6.03
CA VAL A 126 -5.53 -8.93 -5.57
C VAL A 126 -6.76 -8.11 -5.15
N GLY A 127 -6.74 -6.78 -5.35
CA GLY A 127 -7.93 -5.92 -5.22
C GLY A 127 -8.19 -5.32 -3.84
N GLY A 128 -7.31 -5.46 -2.87
CA GLY A 128 -7.54 -4.91 -1.53
C GLY A 128 -7.65 -3.37 -1.52
N LYS A 129 -6.84 -2.66 -2.32
CA LYS A 129 -6.91 -1.21 -2.48
C LYS A 129 -8.04 -0.80 -3.41
N ALA A 130 -8.30 -1.59 -4.48
CA ALA A 130 -9.44 -1.40 -5.35
C ALA A 130 -10.77 -1.41 -4.57
N ALA A 131 -10.92 -2.28 -3.57
CA ALA A 131 -12.10 -2.30 -2.71
C ALA A 131 -12.27 -0.98 -1.94
N GLN A 132 -11.20 -0.44 -1.37
CA GLN A 132 -11.28 0.84 -0.67
C GLN A 132 -11.62 2.01 -1.60
N LEU A 133 -11.03 2.02 -2.80
CA LEU A 133 -11.35 3.02 -3.83
C LEU A 133 -12.82 2.90 -4.27
N SER A 134 -13.33 1.67 -4.42
CA SER A 134 -14.74 1.39 -4.72
C SER A 134 -15.68 1.97 -3.67
N TRP A 135 -15.38 1.77 -2.39
CA TRP A 135 -16.16 2.38 -1.31
C TRP A 135 -16.07 3.91 -1.31
N ALA A 136 -14.90 4.46 -1.61
CA ALA A 136 -14.69 5.92 -1.64
C ALA A 136 -15.51 6.60 -2.74
N VAL A 137 -15.56 6.02 -3.95
CA VAL A 137 -16.33 6.58 -5.06
C VAL A 137 -17.83 6.28 -4.97
N GLY A 138 -18.22 5.29 -4.16
CA GLY A 138 -19.60 4.88 -3.97
C GLY A 138 -20.24 4.22 -5.20
N PRO A 139 -21.52 3.83 -5.13
CA PRO A 139 -22.20 3.04 -6.16
C PRO A 139 -22.36 3.78 -7.52
N GLY A 140 -22.32 5.11 -7.51
CA GLY A 140 -22.36 5.92 -8.73
C GLY A 140 -21.01 6.12 -9.40
N GLY A 141 -19.91 5.70 -8.74
CA GLY A 141 -18.55 5.78 -9.29
C GLY A 141 -18.08 4.45 -9.86
N ARG A 142 -16.85 4.44 -10.37
CA ARG A 142 -16.24 3.25 -10.98
C ARG A 142 -14.76 3.16 -10.62
N VAL A 143 -14.27 1.94 -10.36
CA VAL A 143 -12.86 1.61 -10.26
C VAL A 143 -12.47 0.69 -11.40
N VAL A 144 -11.47 1.08 -12.18
CA VAL A 144 -10.88 0.22 -13.21
C VAL A 144 -9.60 -0.38 -12.64
N ALA A 145 -9.69 -1.64 -12.23
CA ALA A 145 -8.58 -2.38 -11.64
C ALA A 145 -7.71 -3.01 -12.73
N VAL A 146 -6.49 -2.52 -12.87
CA VAL A 146 -5.55 -2.90 -13.92
C VAL A 146 -4.35 -3.62 -13.32
N ASP A 147 -3.96 -4.76 -13.90
CA ASP A 147 -2.70 -5.45 -13.59
C ASP A 147 -2.24 -6.26 -14.82
N ALA A 148 -0.95 -6.44 -14.96
CA ALA A 148 -0.38 -7.28 -16.02
C ALA A 148 -0.54 -8.80 -15.70
N ASP A 149 -0.64 -9.17 -14.41
CA ASP A 149 -0.82 -10.58 -13.98
C ASP A 149 -2.30 -10.95 -13.90
N GLY A 150 -2.74 -11.72 -14.89
CA GLY A 150 -4.12 -12.23 -14.94
C GLY A 150 -4.52 -13.12 -13.76
N ARG A 151 -3.55 -13.75 -13.05
CA ARG A 151 -3.86 -14.55 -11.85
C ARG A 151 -4.26 -13.64 -10.68
N LYS A 152 -3.55 -12.52 -10.52
CA LYS A 152 -3.91 -11.50 -9.52
C LYS A 152 -5.28 -10.90 -9.82
N LEU A 153 -5.57 -10.61 -11.09
CA LEU A 153 -6.87 -10.09 -11.51
C LEU A 153 -8.02 -11.07 -11.27
N LYS A 154 -7.80 -12.38 -11.43
CA LYS A 154 -8.79 -13.38 -11.03
C LYS A 154 -9.08 -13.33 -9.54
N ALA A 155 -8.05 -13.19 -8.70
CA ALA A 155 -8.22 -13.02 -7.26
C ALA A 155 -8.93 -11.69 -6.92
N CYS A 156 -8.61 -10.61 -7.64
CA CYS A 156 -9.29 -9.32 -7.50
C CYS A 156 -10.79 -9.44 -7.82
N ALA A 157 -11.15 -10.10 -8.92
CA ALA A 157 -12.55 -10.33 -9.28
C ALA A 157 -13.29 -11.17 -8.23
N ALA A 158 -12.66 -12.22 -7.71
CA ALA A 158 -13.24 -13.03 -6.63
C ALA A 158 -13.42 -12.24 -5.33
N ALA A 159 -12.46 -11.36 -4.98
CA ALA A 159 -12.57 -10.50 -3.83
C ALA A 159 -13.69 -9.45 -4.00
N ALA A 160 -13.81 -8.84 -5.18
CA ALA A 160 -14.89 -7.91 -5.50
C ALA A 160 -16.26 -8.58 -5.40
N ALA A 161 -16.43 -9.78 -5.97
CA ALA A 161 -17.67 -10.55 -5.88
C ALA A 161 -18.03 -10.89 -4.42
N ARG A 162 -17.08 -11.38 -3.63
CA ARG A 162 -17.27 -11.69 -2.21
C ARG A 162 -17.70 -10.46 -1.41
N LEU A 163 -17.10 -9.30 -1.68
CA LEU A 163 -17.40 -8.03 -1.01
C LEU A 163 -18.68 -7.36 -1.54
N GLY A 164 -19.29 -7.86 -2.61
CA GLY A 164 -20.47 -7.28 -3.24
C GLY A 164 -20.19 -5.95 -3.96
N LEU A 165 -19.00 -5.80 -4.55
CA LEU A 165 -18.55 -4.58 -5.25
C LEU A 165 -18.81 -4.72 -6.75
N GLU A 166 -19.92 -4.14 -7.22
CA GLU A 166 -20.34 -4.22 -8.63
C GLU A 166 -19.69 -3.13 -9.51
N ASN A 167 -19.08 -2.13 -8.90
CA ASN A 167 -18.50 -0.97 -9.58
C ASN A 167 -16.98 -1.12 -9.85
N ILE A 168 -16.42 -2.34 -9.71
CA ILE A 168 -15.04 -2.65 -10.07
C ILE A 168 -15.00 -3.35 -11.44
N GLU A 169 -14.39 -2.68 -12.42
CA GLU A 169 -14.10 -3.24 -13.74
C GLU A 169 -12.69 -3.84 -13.73
N ILE A 170 -12.54 -5.09 -14.17
CA ILE A 170 -11.25 -5.77 -14.25
C ILE A 170 -10.68 -5.63 -15.66
N ARG A 171 -9.45 -5.13 -15.76
CA ARG A 171 -8.76 -4.95 -17.04
C ARG A 171 -7.33 -5.46 -16.98
N LYS A 172 -6.99 -6.42 -17.85
CA LYS A 172 -5.60 -6.86 -17.99
C LYS A 172 -4.86 -5.91 -18.93
N ALA A 173 -3.82 -5.24 -18.44
CA ALA A 173 -2.92 -4.41 -19.24
C ALA A 173 -1.56 -4.24 -18.54
N ASP A 174 -0.52 -4.05 -19.35
CA ASP A 174 0.82 -3.65 -18.91
C ASP A 174 0.96 -2.13 -19.08
N ILE A 175 1.11 -1.40 -17.98
CA ILE A 175 1.18 0.07 -17.96
C ILE A 175 2.28 0.61 -18.89
N LEU A 176 3.38 -0.13 -19.04
CA LEU A 176 4.52 0.31 -19.84
C LEU A 176 4.37 0.02 -21.33
N LYS A 177 3.43 -0.85 -21.74
CA LYS A 177 3.31 -1.32 -23.13
C LYS A 177 1.98 -0.96 -23.77
N ASP A 178 0.90 -1.06 -22.98
CA ASP A 178 -0.44 -0.92 -23.51
C ASP A 178 -0.92 0.53 -23.48
N GLU A 179 -1.92 0.85 -24.29
CA GLU A 179 -2.59 2.14 -24.24
C GLU A 179 -3.42 2.28 -22.96
N LEU A 180 -3.20 3.40 -22.27
CA LEU A 180 -3.99 3.82 -21.13
C LEU A 180 -4.90 4.98 -21.57
N PRO A 181 -6.18 4.97 -21.21
CA PRO A 181 -7.07 6.08 -21.50
C PRO A 181 -6.75 7.27 -20.60
N ARG A 182 -7.25 8.43 -20.99
CA ARG A 182 -7.17 9.63 -20.17
C ARG A 182 -7.96 9.46 -18.88
N ALA A 183 -7.38 9.90 -17.75
CA ALA A 183 -7.92 9.73 -16.41
C ALA A 183 -7.82 11.01 -15.58
N ASP A 184 -8.83 11.24 -14.71
CA ASP A 184 -8.81 12.32 -13.73
C ASP A 184 -8.22 11.86 -12.39
N PHE A 185 -8.43 10.61 -12.03
CA PHE A 185 -7.95 10.02 -10.78
C PHE A 185 -7.23 8.71 -11.05
N VAL A 186 -5.96 8.64 -10.64
CA VAL A 186 -5.12 7.45 -10.76
C VAL A 186 -4.56 7.07 -9.41
N PHE A 187 -4.71 5.80 -9.06
CA PHE A 187 -3.99 5.18 -7.96
C PHE A 187 -2.91 4.29 -8.56
N LEU A 188 -1.65 4.57 -8.27
CA LEU A 188 -0.49 3.86 -8.80
C LEU A 188 0.27 3.18 -7.67
N ASP A 189 -0.07 1.92 -7.39
CA ASP A 189 0.62 1.06 -6.41
C ASP A 189 1.75 0.30 -7.11
N VAL A 190 2.90 0.94 -7.26
CA VAL A 190 3.98 0.42 -8.10
C VAL A 190 4.58 -0.87 -7.59
N PRO A 191 5.00 -1.79 -8.47
CA PRO A 191 5.85 -2.91 -8.07
C PRO A 191 7.15 -2.36 -7.47
N CYS A 192 7.59 -2.93 -6.35
CA CYS A 192 8.72 -2.45 -5.57
C CYS A 192 9.53 -3.62 -4.98
N THR A 193 10.63 -3.31 -4.31
CA THR A 193 11.44 -4.31 -3.59
C THR A 193 10.69 -4.97 -2.43
N ASN A 194 9.59 -4.40 -1.95
CA ASN A 194 8.84 -4.86 -0.78
C ASN A 194 9.61 -4.80 0.54
N LEU A 195 10.67 -4.00 0.65
CA LEU A 195 11.46 -3.86 1.89
C LEU A 195 10.67 -3.27 3.05
N GLY A 196 9.52 -2.64 2.78
CA GLY A 196 8.60 -2.17 3.81
C GLY A 196 7.71 -3.26 4.42
N VAL A 197 7.64 -4.47 3.84
CA VAL A 197 6.73 -5.53 4.28
C VAL A 197 7.44 -6.77 4.85
N ILE A 198 8.69 -6.61 5.32
CA ILE A 198 9.52 -7.70 5.86
C ILE A 198 8.81 -8.47 6.97
N ARG A 199 8.07 -7.79 7.88
CA ARG A 199 7.28 -8.44 8.94
C ARG A 199 6.31 -9.51 8.42
N ARG A 200 5.75 -9.32 7.22
CA ARG A 200 4.80 -10.25 6.58
C ARG A 200 5.46 -11.22 5.64
N LYS A 201 6.58 -10.82 5.06
CA LYS A 201 7.34 -11.58 4.06
C LYS A 201 8.82 -11.57 4.44
N PRO A 202 9.21 -12.29 5.50
CA PRO A 202 10.58 -12.24 6.04
C PRO A 202 11.64 -12.73 5.04
N ASP A 203 11.25 -13.51 4.03
CA ASP A 203 12.11 -13.95 2.95
C ASP A 203 12.56 -12.81 2.03
N VAL A 204 11.82 -11.72 1.96
CA VAL A 204 12.14 -10.55 1.10
C VAL A 204 13.52 -10.02 1.41
N LYS A 205 13.88 -9.87 2.68
CA LYS A 205 15.19 -9.32 3.07
C LYS A 205 16.39 -10.14 2.56
N TRP A 206 16.18 -11.43 2.26
CA TRP A 206 17.24 -12.33 1.76
C TRP A 206 17.22 -12.51 0.25
N ARG A 207 16.10 -12.19 -0.41
CA ARG A 207 15.96 -12.32 -1.87
C ARG A 207 16.26 -11.04 -2.61
N VAL A 208 16.13 -9.89 -1.94
CA VAL A 208 16.40 -8.58 -2.52
C VAL A 208 17.88 -8.26 -2.35
N HIS A 209 18.52 -7.83 -3.43
CA HIS A 209 19.88 -7.35 -3.48
C HIS A 209 19.91 -5.83 -3.66
N GLU A 210 21.05 -5.21 -3.40
CA GLU A 210 21.18 -3.76 -3.45
C GLU A 210 20.89 -3.19 -4.85
N GLU A 211 21.30 -3.89 -5.90
CA GLU A 211 21.06 -3.54 -7.30
C GLU A 211 19.57 -3.56 -7.68
N ASP A 212 18.75 -4.37 -7.00
CA ASP A 212 17.30 -4.45 -7.27
C ASP A 212 16.59 -3.16 -6.92
N VAL A 213 17.11 -2.39 -5.96
CA VAL A 213 16.53 -1.09 -5.57
C VAL A 213 16.58 -0.11 -6.74
N ALA A 214 17.72 -0.02 -7.42
CA ALA A 214 17.87 0.88 -8.57
C ALA A 214 17.01 0.42 -9.77
N ALA A 215 16.91 -0.90 -10.00
CA ALA A 215 16.09 -1.46 -11.07
C ALA A 215 14.58 -1.23 -10.82
N ALA A 216 14.14 -1.39 -9.57
CA ALA A 216 12.76 -1.08 -9.17
C ALA A 216 12.46 0.42 -9.36
N ALA A 217 13.32 1.30 -8.89
CA ALA A 217 13.17 2.75 -9.03
C ALA A 217 13.04 3.17 -10.50
N ALA A 218 13.88 2.64 -11.40
CA ALA A 218 13.81 2.94 -12.83
C ALA A 218 12.46 2.52 -13.45
N THR A 219 11.94 1.35 -13.06
CA THR A 219 10.63 0.86 -13.50
C THR A 219 9.50 1.76 -12.99
N GLN A 220 9.56 2.15 -11.73
CA GLN A 220 8.57 3.01 -11.07
C GLN A 220 8.55 4.41 -11.68
N GLU A 221 9.70 4.99 -11.97
CA GLU A 221 9.80 6.28 -12.68
C GLU A 221 9.16 6.19 -14.07
N ALA A 222 9.45 5.13 -14.83
CA ALA A 222 8.87 4.92 -16.15
C ALA A 222 7.32 4.81 -16.07
N MET A 223 6.80 4.07 -15.09
CA MET A 223 5.35 3.97 -14.85
C MET A 223 4.74 5.34 -14.51
N LEU A 224 5.36 6.10 -13.61
CA LEU A 224 4.84 7.40 -13.21
C LEU A 224 4.86 8.42 -14.36
N VAL A 225 5.88 8.37 -15.24
CA VAL A 225 5.92 9.18 -16.47
C VAL A 225 4.75 8.81 -17.40
N ARG A 226 4.52 7.51 -17.63
CA ARG A 226 3.37 7.04 -18.43
C ARG A 226 2.04 7.52 -17.86
N VAL A 227 1.88 7.52 -16.55
CA VAL A 227 0.69 8.05 -15.89
C VAL A 227 0.56 9.56 -16.09
N ALA A 228 1.67 10.31 -16.01
CA ALA A 228 1.67 11.75 -16.24
C ALA A 228 1.17 12.13 -17.65
N ASP A 229 1.46 11.28 -18.66
CA ASP A 229 1.03 11.51 -20.04
C ASP A 229 -0.49 11.39 -20.22
N VAL A 230 -1.11 10.43 -19.50
CA VAL A 230 -2.54 10.13 -19.63
C VAL A 230 -3.41 10.84 -18.59
N LEU A 231 -2.82 11.39 -17.54
CA LEU A 231 -3.57 12.13 -16.53
C LEU A 231 -4.16 13.40 -17.15
N ALA A 232 -5.43 13.69 -16.90
CA ALA A 232 -6.08 14.90 -17.39
C ALA A 232 -5.45 16.16 -16.74
N PRO A 233 -5.45 17.34 -17.40
CA PRO A 233 -5.04 18.59 -16.78
C PRO A 233 -5.82 18.85 -15.48
N GLY A 234 -5.13 19.02 -14.35
CA GLY A 234 -5.72 19.11 -13.02
C GLY A 234 -6.07 17.76 -12.40
N GLY A 235 -5.90 16.66 -13.12
CA GLY A 235 -6.09 15.31 -12.58
C GLY A 235 -5.05 14.94 -11.52
N THR A 236 -5.39 13.99 -10.67
CA THR A 236 -4.60 13.61 -9.50
C THR A 236 -4.12 12.17 -9.61
N VAL A 237 -2.86 11.93 -9.31
CA VAL A 237 -2.29 10.60 -9.11
C VAL A 237 -1.74 10.47 -7.69
N VAL A 238 -2.03 9.34 -7.07
CA VAL A 238 -1.33 8.90 -5.86
C VAL A 238 -0.31 7.84 -6.26
N TYR A 239 0.95 8.13 -5.99
CA TYR A 239 2.07 7.21 -6.09
C TYR A 239 2.27 6.52 -4.74
N ASN A 240 2.16 5.20 -4.71
CA ASN A 240 2.21 4.40 -3.49
C ASN A 240 3.27 3.30 -3.61
N VAL A 241 4.09 3.13 -2.57
CA VAL A 241 5.20 2.16 -2.54
C VAL A 241 5.27 1.49 -1.18
N CYS A 242 5.54 0.18 -1.16
CA CYS A 242 5.80 -0.57 0.06
C CYS A 242 7.31 -0.82 0.27
N SER A 243 8.10 0.24 0.23
CA SER A 243 9.56 0.22 0.45
C SER A 243 9.99 1.37 1.36
N PHE A 244 11.14 1.19 2.02
CA PHE A 244 11.79 2.25 2.78
C PHE A 244 12.80 3.04 1.94
N GLU A 245 13.22 2.51 0.79
CA GLU A 245 14.37 3.00 0.07
C GLU A 245 14.09 4.34 -0.64
N PRO A 246 14.94 5.35 -0.42
CA PRO A 246 14.74 6.69 -1.01
C PRO A 246 14.69 6.69 -2.53
N GLU A 247 15.40 5.76 -3.18
CA GLU A 247 15.43 5.60 -4.63
C GLU A 247 14.04 5.27 -5.18
N GLU A 248 13.31 4.38 -4.49
CA GLU A 248 11.96 3.97 -4.84
C GLU A 248 10.90 5.01 -4.42
N ASN A 249 11.24 5.90 -3.50
CA ASN A 249 10.36 6.84 -2.83
C ASN A 249 10.53 8.27 -3.37
N GLU A 250 11.08 9.16 -2.54
CA GLU A 250 11.18 10.57 -2.87
C GLU A 250 12.07 10.86 -4.07
N ARG A 251 13.15 10.10 -4.30
CA ARG A 251 14.03 10.31 -5.46
C ARG A 251 13.31 9.99 -6.76
N ALA A 252 12.58 8.87 -6.83
CA ALA A 252 11.76 8.53 -8.00
C ALA A 252 10.74 9.64 -8.32
N VAL A 253 10.02 10.13 -7.30
CA VAL A 253 9.06 11.23 -7.47
C VAL A 253 9.75 12.51 -7.94
N GLN A 254 10.87 12.91 -7.32
CA GLN A 254 11.61 14.13 -7.67
C GLN A 254 12.15 14.07 -9.10
N ASN A 255 12.70 12.92 -9.52
CA ASN A 255 13.18 12.72 -10.89
C ASN A 255 12.06 12.87 -11.92
N VAL A 256 10.86 12.39 -11.62
CA VAL A 256 9.70 12.56 -12.52
C VAL A 256 9.18 13.99 -12.51
N LEU A 257 9.08 14.64 -11.35
CA LEU A 257 8.65 16.04 -11.25
C LEU A 257 9.56 17.01 -12.04
N ALA A 258 10.84 16.68 -12.19
CA ALA A 258 11.79 17.48 -12.96
C ALA A 258 11.54 17.42 -14.48
N ARG A 259 10.83 16.41 -15.00
CA ARG A 259 10.66 16.15 -16.45
C ARG A 259 9.23 15.96 -16.92
N ALA A 260 8.27 15.82 -16.01
CA ALA A 260 6.86 15.64 -16.31
C ALA A 260 6.02 16.85 -15.84
N PRO A 261 4.87 17.13 -16.45
CA PRO A 261 4.00 18.25 -16.07
C PRO A 261 3.19 17.94 -14.79
N LEU A 262 3.86 17.43 -13.77
CA LEU A 262 3.29 17.16 -12.45
C LEU A 262 3.76 18.19 -11.44
N GLU A 263 2.96 18.36 -10.40
CA GLU A 263 3.29 19.14 -9.22
C GLU A 263 2.89 18.35 -7.97
N HIS A 264 3.59 18.60 -6.88
CA HIS A 264 3.31 17.99 -5.60
C HIS A 264 2.08 18.64 -4.95
N VAL A 265 1.21 17.83 -4.36
CA VAL A 265 0.08 18.26 -3.55
C VAL A 265 0.34 17.91 -2.09
N ALA A 266 0.29 18.89 -1.19
CA ALA A 266 0.48 18.64 0.23
C ALA A 266 -0.60 17.68 0.76
N PRO A 267 -0.23 16.68 1.58
CA PRO A 267 -1.20 15.81 2.24
C PRO A 267 -2.17 16.61 3.12
N GLY A 268 -3.42 16.16 3.17
CA GLY A 268 -4.42 16.80 4.02
C GLY A 268 -4.11 16.70 5.52
N GLU A 269 -4.70 17.57 6.34
CA GLU A 269 -4.46 17.68 7.80
C GLU A 269 -4.64 16.36 8.56
N ARG A 270 -5.53 15.49 8.10
CA ARG A 270 -5.76 14.15 8.71
C ARG A 270 -4.53 13.24 8.68
N PHE A 271 -3.53 13.59 7.91
CA PHE A 271 -2.29 12.81 7.77
C PHE A 271 -1.08 13.46 8.45
N VAL A 272 -1.27 14.49 9.26
CA VAL A 272 -0.17 15.27 9.87
C VAL A 272 0.82 14.38 10.62
N ALA A 273 0.35 13.35 11.33
CA ALA A 273 1.20 12.41 12.07
C ALA A 273 2.06 11.50 11.18
N LEU A 274 1.73 11.38 9.89
CA LEU A 274 2.44 10.55 8.91
C LEU A 274 3.24 11.37 7.92
N SER A 275 3.09 12.71 7.96
CA SER A 275 3.61 13.61 6.93
C SER A 275 4.88 14.31 7.38
N ASP A 276 5.84 14.39 6.46
CA ASP A 276 7.00 15.31 6.57
C ASP A 276 6.70 16.69 5.95
N GLY A 277 5.41 17.02 5.72
CA GLY A 277 4.94 18.22 5.02
C GLY A 277 4.81 18.05 3.51
N ARG A 278 5.40 17.01 2.94
CA ARG A 278 5.40 16.73 1.50
C ARG A 278 4.93 15.31 1.18
N TYR A 279 5.42 14.30 1.90
CA TYR A 279 5.15 12.89 1.68
C TYR A 279 4.54 12.24 2.92
N LEU A 280 3.82 11.14 2.72
CA LEU A 280 3.34 10.32 3.83
C LEU A 280 4.22 9.08 3.96
N ARG A 281 4.55 8.71 5.20
CA ARG A 281 5.37 7.53 5.49
C ARG A 281 4.78 6.73 6.65
N THR A 282 4.84 5.43 6.54
CA THR A 282 4.61 4.52 7.65
C THR A 282 5.87 3.71 7.93
N TRP A 283 6.08 3.37 9.20
CA TRP A 283 7.21 2.62 9.69
C TRP A 283 6.73 1.57 10.70
N PRO A 284 7.21 0.32 10.65
CA PRO A 284 6.77 -0.72 11.58
C PRO A 284 6.96 -0.37 13.04
N HIS A 285 8.12 0.16 13.40
CA HIS A 285 8.49 0.54 14.77
C HIS A 285 7.76 1.79 15.29
N ARG A 286 7.31 2.67 14.42
CA ARG A 286 6.61 3.90 14.81
C ARG A 286 5.09 3.77 14.79
N HIS A 287 4.55 2.95 13.87
CA HIS A 287 3.12 2.96 13.57
C HIS A 287 2.44 1.59 13.71
N GLY A 288 3.19 0.53 14.07
CA GLY A 288 2.65 -0.82 14.26
C GLY A 288 2.12 -1.51 12.99
N CYS A 289 2.37 -0.96 11.81
CA CYS A 289 1.96 -1.48 10.51
C CYS A 289 3.16 -1.69 9.58
N ASN A 290 2.95 -2.11 8.34
CA ASN A 290 4.00 -2.17 7.34
C ASN A 290 4.60 -0.80 7.05
N GLY A 291 5.81 -0.79 6.49
CA GLY A 291 6.39 0.41 5.92
C GLY A 291 5.76 0.76 4.59
N GLY A 292 5.59 2.05 4.34
CA GLY A 292 5.04 2.56 3.11
C GLY A 292 5.40 4.02 2.86
N PHE A 293 5.31 4.39 1.61
CA PHE A 293 5.50 5.76 1.13
C PHE A 293 4.37 6.15 0.20
N VAL A 294 3.85 7.37 0.36
CA VAL A 294 2.79 7.92 -0.48
C VAL A 294 3.12 9.34 -0.89
N ALA A 295 3.04 9.61 -2.19
CA ALA A 295 3.07 10.96 -2.76
C ALA A 295 1.77 11.26 -3.49
N VAL A 296 1.19 12.43 -3.24
CA VAL A 296 0.03 12.94 -3.98
C VAL A 296 0.54 13.96 -5.00
N LEU A 297 0.25 13.71 -6.27
CA LEU A 297 0.70 14.53 -7.38
C LEU A 297 -0.48 14.96 -8.23
N ARG A 298 -0.39 16.15 -8.83
CA ARG A 298 -1.41 16.68 -9.74
C ARG A 298 -0.78 17.07 -11.07
N ARG A 299 -1.49 16.82 -12.17
CA ARG A 299 -1.07 17.36 -13.46
C ARG A 299 -1.35 18.86 -13.52
N ARG A 300 -0.33 19.64 -13.88
CA ARG A 300 -0.48 21.09 -14.12
C ARG A 300 -1.51 21.34 -15.22
N ARG A 301 -2.24 22.44 -15.09
CA ARG A 301 -3.24 22.86 -16.07
C ARG A 301 -2.61 23.38 -17.35
#